data_d0b7fa8769f95057509f942e7fea0723
#
_entry.id   d0b7fa8769f95057509f942e7fea0723
#
_cell.length_a   1.000
_cell.length_b   1.000
_cell.length_c   1.000
_cell.angle_alpha   90.00
_cell.angle_beta   90.00
_cell.angle_gamma   90.00
#
_symmetry.space_group_name_H-M   'P 1'
#
loop_
_entity.id
_entity.type
_entity.pdbx_description
1 polymer ?
#
loop_
_entity_poly.entity_id
_entity_poly.type
_entity_poly.pdbx_seq_one_letter_code
_entity_poly.pdbx_strand_id
1 'polypeptide(L)'
;AAWYSAVRIGALGGEIYQAIEKSAPKQIYGWYLNPGHLTATEEWVSSPFYPNSAAVLKSGMMLQMDIIFSVPGYPGINGEDGILLADQELRTQIREQYPGLWERIQKRRNYMTEILGIPISEEVLPLSGLCGYLRPYLLARGKALYLRKS
;
A
#
# COMPACT_ATOMS: atom_id res chain seq x y z
N ALA A 1 -5.95 2.95 -3.26
CA ALA A 1 -7.06 2.18 -2.67
C ALA A 1 -7.01 0.70 -3.06
N ALA A 2 -7.08 0.33 -4.36
CA ALA A 2 -7.17 -1.07 -4.82
C ALA A 2 -6.07 -1.99 -4.23
N TRP A 3 -4.82 -1.53 -4.19
CA TRP A 3 -3.71 -2.26 -3.58
C TRP A 3 -3.96 -2.54 -2.10
N TYR A 4 -4.34 -1.52 -1.35
CA TYR A 4 -4.63 -1.64 0.09
C TYR A 4 -5.81 -2.55 0.40
N SER A 5 -6.83 -2.54 -0.46
CA SER A 5 -8.01 -3.39 -0.29
C SER A 5 -7.72 -4.87 -0.58
N ALA A 6 -6.70 -5.15 -1.40
CA ALA A 6 -6.35 -6.51 -1.79
C ALA A 6 -5.30 -7.14 -0.85
N VAL A 7 -4.41 -6.32 -0.26
CA VAL A 7 -3.29 -6.82 0.54
C VAL A 7 -3.76 -7.29 1.91
N ARG A 8 -3.47 -8.56 2.24
CA ARG A 8 -3.75 -9.22 3.52
C ARG A 8 -2.88 -10.47 3.67
N ILE A 9 -2.76 -10.96 4.87
CA ILE A 9 -2.12 -12.27 5.13
C ILE A 9 -2.93 -13.36 4.40
N GLY A 10 -2.23 -14.28 3.75
CA GLY A 10 -2.81 -15.37 2.96
C GLY A 10 -3.20 -15.02 1.52
N ALA A 11 -3.20 -13.73 1.14
CA ALA A 11 -3.43 -13.35 -0.26
C ALA A 11 -2.27 -13.80 -1.15
N LEU A 12 -2.58 -14.14 -2.39
CA LEU A 12 -1.58 -14.42 -3.42
C LEU A 12 -1.10 -13.11 -4.06
N GLY A 13 0.19 -13.02 -4.33
CA GLY A 13 0.76 -11.84 -4.99
C GLY A 13 0.11 -11.54 -6.34
N GLY A 14 -0.30 -12.59 -7.07
CA GLY A 14 -1.05 -12.47 -8.33
C GLY A 14 -2.43 -11.82 -8.17
N GLU A 15 -3.10 -11.99 -7.03
CA GLU A 15 -4.39 -11.33 -6.75
C GLU A 15 -4.21 -9.81 -6.64
N ILE A 16 -3.13 -9.38 -5.95
CA ILE A 16 -2.80 -7.97 -5.80
C ILE A 16 -2.44 -7.36 -7.17
N TYR A 17 -1.62 -8.07 -7.96
CA TYR A 17 -1.32 -7.66 -9.34
C TYR A 17 -2.60 -7.45 -10.16
N GLN A 18 -3.52 -8.41 -10.14
CA GLN A 18 -4.79 -8.33 -10.86
C GLN A 18 -5.68 -7.19 -10.37
N ALA A 19 -5.71 -6.92 -9.05
CA ALA A 19 -6.48 -5.80 -8.50
C ALA A 19 -5.96 -4.46 -9.03
N ILE A 20 -4.65 -4.31 -9.20
CA ILE A 20 -4.07 -3.11 -9.81
C ILE A 20 -4.35 -3.06 -11.30
N GLU A 21 -4.16 -4.17 -12.02
CA GLU A 21 -4.45 -4.24 -13.46
C GLU A 21 -5.92 -3.88 -13.78
N LYS A 22 -6.85 -4.32 -12.93
CA LYS A 22 -8.27 -3.99 -13.06
C LYS A 22 -8.57 -2.51 -12.78
N SER A 23 -7.93 -1.90 -11.79
CA SER A 23 -8.21 -0.52 -11.38
C SER A 23 -7.42 0.53 -12.17
N ALA A 24 -6.26 0.16 -12.66
CA ALA A 24 -5.33 1.00 -13.42
C ALA A 24 -4.65 0.16 -14.50
N PRO A 25 -5.35 -0.17 -15.61
CA PRO A 25 -4.82 -1.04 -16.66
C PRO A 25 -3.47 -0.56 -17.19
N LYS A 26 -2.48 -1.45 -17.24
CA LYS A 26 -1.10 -1.14 -17.65
C LYS A 26 -1.02 -0.50 -19.02
N GLN A 27 -1.86 -0.94 -19.96
CA GLN A 27 -1.92 -0.38 -21.30
C GLN A 27 -2.34 1.10 -21.34
N ILE A 28 -3.15 1.53 -20.35
CA ILE A 28 -3.66 2.91 -20.28
C ILE A 28 -2.69 3.78 -19.47
N TYR A 29 -2.21 3.26 -18.35
CA TYR A 29 -1.46 4.04 -17.36
C TYR A 29 0.05 3.87 -17.46
N GLY A 30 0.54 2.98 -18.33
CA GLY A 30 1.95 2.86 -18.71
C GLY A 30 2.90 2.44 -17.59
N TRP A 31 2.41 1.93 -16.45
CA TRP A 31 3.29 1.41 -15.41
C TRP A 31 3.98 0.13 -15.89
N TYR A 32 5.28 -0.02 -15.62
CA TYR A 32 6.10 -1.10 -16.18
C TYR A 32 6.75 -2.00 -15.13
N LEU A 33 6.94 -1.52 -13.92
CA LEU A 33 7.38 -2.33 -12.79
C LEU A 33 6.22 -3.14 -12.21
N ASN A 34 6.52 -4.12 -11.37
CA ASN A 34 5.52 -4.78 -10.55
C ASN A 34 4.92 -3.77 -9.56
N PRO A 35 3.62 -3.88 -9.21
CA PRO A 35 2.94 -2.89 -8.37
C PRO A 35 3.32 -2.99 -6.89
N GLY A 36 4.59 -3.06 -6.59
CA GLY A 36 5.20 -3.14 -5.28
C GLY A 36 6.20 -4.27 -5.13
N HIS A 37 6.87 -4.30 -4.00
CA HIS A 37 7.95 -5.24 -3.70
C HIS A 37 8.10 -5.45 -2.18
N LEU A 38 8.93 -6.40 -1.78
CA LEU A 38 9.38 -6.51 -0.39
C LEU A 38 10.34 -5.37 -0.07
N THR A 39 10.26 -4.85 1.15
CA THR A 39 11.24 -3.89 1.66
C THR A 39 12.34 -4.66 2.38
N ALA A 40 13.51 -4.78 1.74
CA ALA A 40 14.67 -5.51 2.23
C ALA A 40 15.94 -4.98 1.60
N THR A 41 17.08 -5.62 1.87
CA THR A 41 18.40 -5.21 1.33
C THR A 41 18.43 -5.21 -0.21
N GLU A 42 17.71 -6.15 -0.85
CA GLU A 42 17.61 -6.28 -2.32
C GLU A 42 16.15 -6.16 -2.76
N GLU A 43 15.51 -5.07 -2.39
CA GLU A 43 14.06 -4.88 -2.51
C GLU A 43 13.54 -4.96 -3.95
N TRP A 44 14.27 -4.44 -4.93
CA TRP A 44 13.81 -4.34 -6.32
C TRP A 44 13.62 -5.69 -7.02
N VAL A 45 14.42 -6.68 -6.65
CA VAL A 45 14.34 -8.03 -7.24
C VAL A 45 13.38 -8.94 -6.50
N SER A 46 12.84 -8.51 -5.35
CA SER A 46 12.01 -9.31 -4.46
C SER A 46 10.55 -8.86 -4.47
N SER A 47 9.90 -8.91 -5.63
CA SER A 47 8.48 -8.61 -5.73
C SER A 47 7.64 -9.89 -5.75
N PRO A 48 6.66 -10.05 -4.83
CA PRO A 48 5.66 -11.10 -4.94
C PRO A 48 4.54 -10.74 -5.94
N PHE A 49 4.47 -9.50 -6.43
CA PHE A 49 3.36 -8.94 -7.19
C PHE A 49 3.62 -8.99 -8.70
N TYR A 50 3.44 -10.15 -9.32
CA TYR A 50 3.55 -10.34 -10.77
C TYR A 50 2.38 -11.19 -11.29
N PRO A 51 2.14 -11.25 -12.62
CA PRO A 51 1.04 -12.02 -13.18
C PRO A 51 1.10 -13.48 -12.75
N ASN A 52 -0.02 -13.99 -12.24
CA ASN A 52 -0.18 -15.37 -11.77
C ASN A 52 0.79 -15.79 -10.64
N SER A 53 1.32 -14.84 -9.87
CA SER A 53 2.17 -15.15 -8.73
C SER A 53 1.42 -15.99 -7.69
N ALA A 54 2.00 -17.14 -7.36
CA ALA A 54 1.55 -18.01 -6.27
C ALA A 54 2.22 -17.68 -4.92
N ALA A 55 3.00 -16.61 -4.84
CA ALA A 55 3.63 -16.17 -3.59
C ALA A 55 2.55 -15.77 -2.58
N VAL A 56 2.53 -16.43 -1.43
CA VAL A 56 1.57 -16.17 -0.35
C VAL A 56 2.13 -15.08 0.57
N LEU A 57 1.35 -14.03 0.82
CA LEU A 57 1.72 -12.99 1.77
C LEU A 57 1.60 -13.51 3.21
N LYS A 58 2.59 -13.19 4.04
CA LYS A 58 2.72 -13.71 5.41
C LYS A 58 2.92 -12.59 6.41
N SER A 59 2.61 -12.87 7.67
CA SER A 59 2.98 -12.02 8.81
C SER A 59 4.50 -11.78 8.85
N GLY A 60 4.91 -10.57 9.21
CA GLY A 60 6.30 -10.13 9.23
C GLY A 60 6.82 -9.60 7.90
N MET A 61 6.06 -9.72 6.80
CA MET A 61 6.46 -9.13 5.53
C MET A 61 6.31 -7.61 5.56
N MET A 62 7.41 -6.92 5.31
CA MET A 62 7.42 -5.51 5.00
C MET A 62 7.30 -5.34 3.49
N LEU A 63 6.29 -4.61 3.07
CA LEU A 63 5.94 -4.43 1.67
C LEU A 63 5.90 -2.94 1.34
N GLN A 64 6.32 -2.61 0.14
CA GLN A 64 6.10 -1.29 -0.43
C GLN A 64 5.16 -1.41 -1.62
N MET A 65 4.05 -0.69 -1.57
CA MET A 65 3.34 -0.34 -2.79
C MET A 65 4.26 0.57 -3.58
N ASP A 66 4.51 0.26 -4.83
CA ASP A 66 5.33 1.09 -5.72
C ASP A 66 4.76 1.01 -7.13
N ILE A 67 3.99 2.02 -7.51
CA ILE A 67 3.33 2.08 -8.81
C ILE A 67 3.74 3.38 -9.49
N ILE A 68 4.51 3.24 -10.57
CA ILE A 68 5.05 4.36 -11.34
C ILE A 68 4.24 4.49 -12.63
N PHE A 69 3.36 5.46 -12.69
CA PHE A 69 2.57 5.76 -13.88
C PHE A 69 3.37 6.55 -14.91
N SER A 70 3.18 6.21 -16.20
CA SER A 70 3.84 6.88 -17.32
C SER A 70 2.85 7.06 -18.47
N VAL A 71 2.08 8.13 -18.42
CA VAL A 71 1.10 8.45 -19.46
C VAL A 71 1.66 9.57 -20.35
N PRO A 72 1.77 9.36 -21.69
CA PRO A 72 2.27 10.38 -22.60
C PRO A 72 1.53 11.72 -22.46
N GLY A 73 2.27 12.81 -22.39
CA GLY A 73 1.72 14.17 -22.24
C GLY A 73 1.44 14.60 -20.81
N TYR A 74 1.66 13.73 -19.82
CA TYR A 74 1.51 14.05 -18.40
C TYR A 74 2.83 13.81 -17.64
N PRO A 75 3.12 14.61 -16.61
CA PRO A 75 4.23 14.29 -15.72
C PRO A 75 4.00 12.94 -15.04
N GLY A 76 5.07 12.17 -14.89
CA GLY A 76 5.02 10.91 -14.14
C GLY A 76 4.64 11.13 -12.69
N ILE A 77 3.98 10.13 -12.10
CA ILE A 77 3.66 10.10 -10.67
C ILE A 77 4.02 8.74 -10.09
N ASN A 78 4.68 8.76 -8.94
CA ASN A 78 4.99 7.56 -8.17
C ASN A 78 4.00 7.45 -7.01
N GLY A 79 3.42 6.26 -6.86
CA GLY A 79 2.62 5.90 -5.68
C GLY A 79 3.42 4.94 -4.82
N GLU A 80 4.09 5.45 -3.80
CA GLU A 80 4.97 4.67 -2.93
C GLU A 80 4.53 4.77 -1.48
N ASP A 81 4.25 3.61 -0.87
CA ASP A 81 3.84 3.52 0.54
C ASP A 81 4.34 2.21 1.16
N GLY A 82 4.97 2.31 2.32
CA GLY A 82 5.48 1.18 3.08
C GLY A 82 4.50 0.67 4.14
N ILE A 83 4.32 -0.64 4.21
CA ILE A 83 3.50 -1.32 5.22
C ILE A 83 4.21 -2.52 5.83
N LEU A 84 3.73 -2.95 7.00
CA LEU A 84 4.01 -4.25 7.59
C LEU A 84 2.72 -5.07 7.63
N LEU A 85 2.77 -6.33 7.21
CA LEU A 85 1.73 -7.31 7.51
C LEU A 85 1.99 -7.93 8.87
N ALA A 86 1.03 -7.84 9.76
CA ALA A 86 1.15 -8.33 11.13
C ALA A 86 -0.10 -9.10 11.56
N ASP A 87 0.07 -10.37 11.89
CA ASP A 87 -0.97 -11.14 12.56
C ASP A 87 -1.25 -10.62 13.98
N GLN A 88 -2.19 -11.23 14.67
CA GLN A 88 -2.58 -10.79 16.01
C GLN A 88 -1.42 -10.87 17.02
N GLU A 89 -0.58 -11.90 16.93
CA GLU A 89 0.55 -12.07 17.82
C GLU A 89 1.57 -10.93 17.63
N LEU A 90 1.99 -10.69 16.39
CA LEU A 90 2.94 -9.62 16.06
C LEU A 90 2.38 -8.23 16.40
N ARG A 91 1.09 -7.98 16.16
CA ARG A 91 0.44 -6.73 16.57
C ARG A 91 0.48 -6.53 18.08
N THR A 92 0.26 -7.61 18.85
CA THR A 92 0.35 -7.57 20.31
C THR A 92 1.77 -7.24 20.77
N GLN A 93 2.78 -7.91 20.21
CA GLN A 93 4.19 -7.64 20.52
C GLN A 93 4.58 -6.19 20.22
N ILE A 94 4.18 -5.66 19.05
CA ILE A 94 4.47 -4.25 18.69
C ILE A 94 3.80 -3.29 19.67
N ARG A 95 2.55 -3.55 20.04
CA ARG A 95 1.82 -2.69 21.00
C ARG A 95 2.48 -2.67 22.38
N GLU A 96 2.96 -3.81 22.85
CA GLU A 96 3.56 -3.93 24.19
C GLU A 96 4.99 -3.40 24.23
N GLN A 97 5.80 -3.72 23.23
CA GLN A 97 7.22 -3.36 23.21
C GLN A 97 7.46 -1.96 22.67
N TYR A 98 6.60 -1.46 21.78
CA TYR A 98 6.76 -0.18 21.09
C TYR A 98 5.47 0.66 21.10
N PRO A 99 4.93 1.02 22.29
CA PRO A 99 3.61 1.68 22.40
C PRO A 99 3.52 2.99 21.62
N GLY A 100 4.59 3.79 21.59
CA GLY A 100 4.62 5.03 20.82
C GLY A 100 4.59 4.82 19.30
N LEU A 101 5.19 3.75 18.80
CA LEU A 101 5.09 3.34 17.40
C LEU A 101 3.66 2.86 17.08
N TRP A 102 3.10 2.03 17.97
CA TRP A 102 1.73 1.53 17.82
C TRP A 102 0.72 2.68 17.75
N GLU A 103 0.82 3.67 18.61
CA GLU A 103 -0.05 4.85 18.58
C GLU A 103 0.02 5.59 17.22
N ARG A 104 1.22 5.81 16.68
CA ARG A 104 1.39 6.45 15.37
C ARG A 104 0.76 5.62 14.24
N ILE A 105 0.94 4.29 14.28
CA ILE A 105 0.32 3.37 13.32
C ILE A 105 -1.20 3.47 13.38
N GLN A 106 -1.79 3.42 14.59
CA GLN A 106 -3.24 3.51 14.75
C GLN A 106 -3.80 4.85 14.28
N LYS A 107 -3.14 5.96 14.58
CA LYS A 107 -3.52 7.30 14.06
C LYS A 107 -3.53 7.30 12.53
N ARG A 108 -2.53 6.67 11.90
CA ARG A 108 -2.46 6.57 10.44
C ARG A 108 -3.57 5.67 9.89
N ARG A 109 -3.81 4.52 10.50
CA ARG A 109 -4.90 3.62 10.12
C ARG A 109 -6.25 4.34 10.15
N ASN A 110 -6.55 5.01 11.26
CA ASN A 110 -7.79 5.77 11.42
C ASN A 110 -7.93 6.86 10.36
N TYR A 111 -6.84 7.57 10.05
CA TYR A 111 -6.86 8.57 8.99
C TYR A 111 -7.15 7.94 7.61
N MET A 112 -6.53 6.81 7.29
CA MET A 112 -6.79 6.10 6.03
C MET A 112 -8.24 5.62 5.92
N THR A 113 -8.79 5.01 6.97
CA THR A 113 -10.13 4.42 6.94
C THR A 113 -11.24 5.46 7.08
N GLU A 114 -11.10 6.41 8.02
CA GLU A 114 -12.18 7.33 8.37
C GLU A 114 -12.18 8.60 7.51
N ILE A 115 -10.98 9.12 7.19
CA ILE A 115 -10.86 10.38 6.46
C ILE A 115 -10.69 10.14 4.96
N LEU A 116 -9.75 9.26 4.57
CA LEU A 116 -9.50 8.97 3.15
C LEU A 116 -10.46 7.92 2.56
N GLY A 117 -11.19 7.17 3.40
CA GLY A 117 -12.12 6.14 2.97
C GLY A 117 -11.45 4.88 2.38
N ILE A 118 -10.16 4.67 2.62
CA ILE A 118 -9.41 3.54 2.08
C ILE A 118 -9.62 2.33 3.00
N PRO A 119 -10.28 1.26 2.54
CA PRO A 119 -10.44 0.05 3.33
C PRO A 119 -9.09 -0.67 3.42
N ILE A 120 -8.69 -0.99 4.65
CA ILE A 120 -7.49 -1.78 4.94
C ILE A 120 -7.82 -2.87 5.95
N SER A 121 -7.26 -4.08 5.76
CA SER A 121 -7.33 -5.15 6.74
C SER A 121 -6.68 -4.71 8.06
N GLU A 122 -7.14 -5.25 9.19
CA GLU A 122 -6.51 -4.98 10.50
C GLU A 122 -5.04 -5.43 10.57
N GLU A 123 -4.64 -6.36 9.72
CA GLU A 123 -3.29 -6.90 9.59
C GLU A 123 -2.33 -5.92 8.91
N VAL A 124 -2.85 -4.92 8.21
CA VAL A 124 -2.04 -3.93 7.49
C VAL A 124 -1.66 -2.80 8.42
N LEU A 125 -0.37 -2.70 8.73
CA LEU A 125 0.21 -1.64 9.55
C LEU A 125 0.95 -0.64 8.66
N PRO A 126 0.41 0.56 8.41
CA PRO A 126 1.10 1.58 7.62
C PRO A 126 2.31 2.12 8.38
N LEU A 127 3.48 2.08 7.74
CA LEU A 127 4.75 2.52 8.31
C LEU A 127 5.12 3.94 7.87
N SER A 128 4.74 4.32 6.65
CA SER A 128 4.94 5.69 6.16
C SER A 128 3.99 6.68 6.85
N GLY A 129 4.47 7.88 7.07
CA GLY A 129 3.64 8.99 7.56
C GLY A 129 2.57 9.48 6.58
N LEU A 130 2.66 9.06 5.32
CA LEU A 130 1.80 9.52 4.21
C LEU A 130 1.01 8.39 3.54
N CYS A 131 0.95 7.19 4.11
CA CYS A 131 0.23 6.06 3.51
C CYS A 131 -1.17 6.46 3.03
N GLY A 132 -1.45 6.18 1.75
CA GLY A 132 -2.71 6.50 1.10
C GLY A 132 -2.99 7.99 0.89
N TYR A 133 -2.09 8.88 1.29
CA TYR A 133 -2.28 10.33 1.23
C TYR A 133 -1.78 10.91 -0.09
N LEU A 134 -2.68 11.24 -0.99
CA LEU A 134 -2.35 11.89 -2.26
C LEU A 134 -2.70 13.37 -2.23
N ARG A 135 -1.68 14.23 -2.40
CA ARG A 135 -1.78 15.69 -2.46
C ARG A 135 -1.48 16.18 -3.88
N PRO A 136 -2.47 16.19 -4.78
CA PRO A 136 -2.24 16.57 -6.18
C PRO A 136 -2.04 18.09 -6.36
N TYR A 137 -2.26 18.88 -5.30
CA TYR A 137 -2.21 20.35 -5.37
C TYR A 137 -1.00 20.87 -4.61
N LEU A 138 0.07 21.20 -5.31
CA LEU A 138 1.34 21.65 -4.71
C LEU A 138 1.17 22.88 -3.80
N LEU A 139 0.34 23.85 -4.21
CA LEU A 139 0.11 25.09 -3.47
C LEU A 139 -1.06 25.04 -2.48
N ALA A 140 -1.88 24.01 -2.53
CA ALA A 140 -3.04 23.84 -1.64
C ALA A 140 -2.77 22.75 -0.59
N ARG A 141 -1.87 23.01 0.35
CA ARG A 141 -1.35 22.04 1.35
C ARG A 141 -2.42 21.41 2.25
N GLY A 142 -3.58 22.07 2.40
CA GLY A 142 -4.70 21.55 3.19
C GLY A 142 -5.66 20.65 2.41
N LYS A 143 -5.38 20.32 1.14
CA LYS A 143 -6.27 19.49 0.31
C LYS A 143 -5.62 18.15 -0.02
N ALA A 144 -6.40 17.08 0.04
CA ALA A 144 -6.03 15.73 -0.39
C ALA A 144 -7.18 15.09 -1.17
N LEU A 145 -6.86 14.08 -1.98
CA LEU A 145 -7.88 13.20 -2.54
C LEU A 145 -8.33 12.18 -1.49
N TYR A 146 -9.60 11.85 -1.51
CA TYR A 146 -10.19 10.80 -0.69
C TYR A 146 -11.20 9.99 -1.51
N LEU A 147 -11.48 8.76 -1.08
CA LEU A 147 -12.53 7.95 -1.66
C LEU A 147 -13.88 8.38 -1.09
N ARG A 148 -14.82 8.72 -1.98
CA ARG A 148 -16.18 9.03 -1.55
C ARG A 148 -16.83 7.77 -0.99
N LYS A 149 -17.29 7.83 0.26
CA LYS A 149 -18.14 6.78 0.84
C LYS A 149 -19.46 6.78 0.05
N SER A 150 -19.83 5.65 -0.54
CA SER A 150 -21.12 5.43 -1.20
C SER A 150 -22.23 5.35 -0.17
#